data_4d673029d96f31b81e4a460a60678850
#
_entry.id   4d673029d96f31b81e4a460a60678850
#
_cell.length_a   1.000
_cell.length_b   1.000
_cell.length_c   1.000
_cell.angle_alpha   90.00
_cell.angle_beta   90.00
_cell.angle_gamma   90.00
#
_symmetry.space_group_name_H-M   'P 1'
#
loop_
_entity.id
_entity.type
_entity.pdbx_description
1 polymer ?
#
loop_
_entity_poly.entity_id
_entity_poly.type
_entity_poly.pdbx_seq_one_letter_code
_entity_poly.pdbx_strand_id
1 'polypeptide(L)'
;MKKIMIFVMIFVLIIFLLIYFFHTNKKEKNVVLLGVECDITDINTSDKTLTIIGAEGGREIIQQESKIDCKDLEKDGKIVEFNSSNEPNILKFDDLKQSDRIKINIDEKQLQNNNEFLKVKQIELLNKN
;
A
#
# COMPACT_ATOMS: atom_id res chain seq x y z
N MET A 1 -5.12 49.87 -27.83
CA MET A 1 -4.09 49.19 -27.04
C MET A 1 -4.59 48.84 -25.61
N LYS A 2 -5.14 49.77 -24.87
CA LYS A 2 -5.63 49.46 -23.50
C LYS A 2 -6.71 48.36 -23.44
N LYS A 3 -7.62 48.30 -24.42
CA LYS A 3 -8.67 47.24 -24.48
C LYS A 3 -8.09 45.87 -24.74
N ILE A 4 -7.07 45.73 -25.58
CA ILE A 4 -6.42 44.45 -25.87
C ILE A 4 -5.66 43.94 -24.65
N MET A 5 -5.00 44.84 -23.91
CA MET A 5 -4.27 44.49 -22.68
C MET A 5 -5.21 43.96 -21.59
N ILE A 6 -6.42 44.53 -21.47
CA ILE A 6 -7.44 44.06 -20.53
C ILE A 6 -7.95 42.66 -20.93
N PHE A 7 -8.18 42.41 -22.22
CA PHE A 7 -8.57 41.09 -22.71
C PHE A 7 -7.51 40.03 -22.45
N VAL A 8 -6.23 40.33 -22.65
CA VAL A 8 -5.13 39.41 -22.37
C VAL A 8 -5.02 39.11 -20.88
N MET A 9 -5.18 40.13 -20.00
CA MET A 9 -5.18 39.89 -18.55
C MET A 9 -6.35 38.99 -18.09
N ILE A 10 -7.55 39.22 -18.63
CA ILE A 10 -8.72 38.40 -18.32
C ILE A 10 -8.52 36.96 -18.78
N PHE A 11 -7.95 36.76 -19.96
CA PHE A 11 -7.68 35.44 -20.52
C PHE A 11 -6.64 34.67 -19.68
N VAL A 12 -5.56 35.32 -19.24
CA VAL A 12 -4.56 34.74 -18.35
C VAL A 12 -5.20 34.37 -16.99
N LEU A 13 -6.06 35.21 -16.46
CA LEU A 13 -6.75 34.96 -15.19
C LEU A 13 -7.69 33.73 -15.29
N ILE A 14 -8.40 33.57 -16.40
CA ILE A 14 -9.24 32.40 -16.66
C ILE A 14 -8.41 31.13 -16.75
N ILE A 15 -7.25 31.16 -17.43
CA ILE A 15 -6.34 30.00 -17.50
C ILE A 15 -5.84 29.61 -16.12
N PHE A 16 -5.44 30.58 -15.27
CA PHE A 16 -5.02 30.31 -13.90
C PHE A 16 -6.14 29.70 -13.06
N LEU A 17 -7.37 30.19 -13.19
CA LEU A 17 -8.56 29.64 -12.52
C LEU A 17 -8.85 28.20 -12.97
N LEU A 18 -8.74 27.91 -14.27
CA LEU A 18 -8.92 26.56 -14.79
C LEU A 18 -7.85 25.59 -14.26
N ILE A 19 -6.58 26.00 -14.27
CA ILE A 19 -5.47 25.19 -13.71
C ILE A 19 -5.71 24.94 -12.21
N TYR A 20 -6.10 25.95 -11.46
CA TYR A 20 -6.40 25.82 -10.04
C TYR A 20 -7.58 24.87 -9.80
N PHE A 21 -8.64 24.98 -10.58
CA PHE A 21 -9.84 24.12 -10.49
C PHE A 21 -9.53 22.66 -10.85
N PHE A 22 -8.71 22.43 -11.88
CA PHE A 22 -8.25 21.07 -12.22
C PHE A 22 -7.28 20.48 -11.19
N HIS A 23 -6.49 21.32 -10.52
CA HIS A 23 -5.56 20.87 -9.49
C HIS A 23 -6.27 20.50 -8.18
N THR A 24 -7.34 21.22 -7.82
CA THR A 24 -8.13 20.97 -6.62
C THR A 24 -9.15 19.84 -6.79
N ASN A 25 -9.55 19.53 -8.03
CA ASN A 25 -10.48 18.44 -8.34
C ASN A 25 -9.80 17.09 -8.59
N LYS A 26 -8.55 16.89 -8.17
CA LYS A 26 -8.06 15.52 -7.96
C LYS A 26 -8.91 14.93 -6.84
N LYS A 27 -10.03 14.29 -7.21
CA LYS A 27 -10.75 13.40 -6.31
C LYS A 27 -9.72 12.44 -5.73
N GLU A 28 -9.43 12.56 -4.45
CA GLU A 28 -8.78 11.50 -3.72
C GLU A 28 -9.60 10.25 -4.04
N LYS A 29 -8.99 9.33 -4.77
CA LYS A 29 -9.59 8.01 -4.96
C LYS A 29 -9.73 7.47 -3.55
N ASN A 30 -10.93 7.31 -3.06
CA ASN A 30 -11.20 6.65 -1.81
C ASN A 30 -10.54 5.26 -1.89
N VAL A 31 -9.36 5.16 -1.30
CA VAL A 31 -8.62 3.91 -1.20
C VAL A 31 -9.17 3.21 0.04
N VAL A 32 -9.90 2.13 -0.17
CA VAL A 32 -10.33 1.26 0.92
C VAL A 32 -9.19 0.30 1.22
N LEU A 33 -8.55 0.48 2.37
CA LEU A 33 -7.52 -0.43 2.86
C LEU A 33 -8.19 -1.54 3.69
N LEU A 34 -7.88 -2.77 3.33
CA LEU A 34 -8.28 -3.96 4.08
C LEU A 34 -7.08 -4.50 4.85
N GLY A 35 -7.31 -4.82 6.13
CA GLY A 35 -6.37 -5.60 6.92
C GLY A 35 -6.69 -7.08 6.78
N VAL A 36 -5.76 -7.86 6.23
CA VAL A 36 -5.94 -9.31 5.99
C VAL A 36 -4.88 -10.08 6.76
N GLU A 37 -5.32 -11.02 7.59
CA GLU A 37 -4.39 -11.93 8.27
C GLU A 37 -3.94 -13.05 7.33
N CYS A 38 -2.65 -13.31 7.32
CA CYS A 38 -2.02 -14.30 6.46
C CYS A 38 -0.93 -15.06 7.22
N ASP A 39 -0.66 -16.27 6.77
CA ASP A 39 0.50 -17.05 7.19
C ASP A 39 1.58 -16.99 6.09
N ILE A 40 2.83 -16.82 6.50
CA ILE A 40 3.98 -16.89 5.59
C ILE A 40 4.28 -18.35 5.29
N THR A 41 4.13 -18.75 4.03
CA THR A 41 4.39 -20.13 3.60
C THR A 41 5.80 -20.33 3.07
N ASP A 42 6.40 -19.29 2.50
CA ASP A 42 7.78 -19.32 2.01
C ASP A 42 8.43 -17.95 2.02
N ILE A 43 9.76 -17.92 2.10
CA ILE A 43 10.59 -16.71 2.10
C ILE A 43 11.72 -16.86 1.12
N ASN A 44 11.82 -15.93 0.17
CA ASN A 44 12.97 -15.78 -0.70
C ASN A 44 13.82 -14.59 -0.27
N THR A 45 14.92 -14.84 0.42
CA THR A 45 15.81 -13.80 0.96
C THR A 45 16.57 -13.05 -0.13
N SER A 46 16.91 -13.72 -1.24
CA SER A 46 17.63 -13.09 -2.35
C SER A 46 16.82 -12.00 -3.03
N ASP A 47 15.54 -12.26 -3.24
CA ASP A 47 14.61 -11.33 -3.91
C ASP A 47 13.80 -10.50 -2.94
N LYS A 48 13.89 -10.74 -1.64
CA LYS A 48 13.05 -10.17 -0.58
C LYS A 48 11.56 -10.33 -0.87
N THR A 49 11.17 -11.54 -1.23
CA THR A 49 9.81 -11.92 -1.58
C THR A 49 9.24 -12.86 -0.52
N LEU A 50 8.02 -12.57 -0.07
CA LEU A 50 7.21 -13.47 0.76
C LEU A 50 6.20 -14.20 -0.12
N THR A 51 5.96 -15.48 0.18
CA THR A 51 4.78 -16.21 -0.26
C THR A 51 3.85 -16.36 0.93
N ILE A 52 2.59 -15.99 0.75
CA ILE A 52 1.58 -15.96 1.80
C ILE A 52 0.30 -16.67 1.37
N ILE A 53 -0.45 -17.11 2.34
CA ILE A 53 -1.83 -17.60 2.19
C ILE A 53 -2.70 -16.97 3.28
N GLY A 54 -3.97 -16.72 2.98
CA GLY A 54 -4.89 -16.17 3.97
C GLY A 54 -5.04 -17.10 5.19
N ALA A 55 -5.06 -16.52 6.38
CA ALA A 55 -5.26 -17.17 7.66
C ALA A 55 -6.59 -16.77 8.27
N GLU A 56 -7.27 -17.69 8.95
CA GLU A 56 -8.57 -17.43 9.59
C GLU A 56 -9.58 -16.72 8.65
N GLY A 57 -10.04 -15.52 9.00
CA GLY A 57 -10.93 -14.71 8.15
C GLY A 57 -10.29 -14.23 6.83
N GLY A 58 -8.97 -14.23 6.75
CA GLY A 58 -8.22 -13.90 5.53
C GLY A 58 -8.29 -14.97 4.44
N ARG A 59 -8.67 -16.21 4.79
CA ARG A 59 -8.80 -17.32 3.82
C ARG A 59 -9.86 -17.08 2.76
N GLU A 60 -10.90 -16.37 3.08
CA GLU A 60 -11.95 -15.99 2.13
C GLU A 60 -11.48 -14.93 1.14
N ILE A 61 -10.48 -14.14 1.53
CA ILE A 61 -9.95 -13.02 0.76
C ILE A 61 -8.76 -13.47 -0.09
N ILE A 62 -7.80 -14.18 0.53
CA ILE A 62 -6.60 -14.71 -0.15
C ILE A 62 -6.67 -16.23 -0.08
N GLN A 63 -7.32 -16.84 -1.06
CA GLN A 63 -7.60 -18.27 -1.10
C GLN A 63 -6.43 -19.09 -1.63
N GLN A 64 -5.53 -18.49 -2.38
CA GLN A 64 -4.38 -19.12 -3.00
C GLN A 64 -3.09 -18.45 -2.54
N GLU A 65 -1.99 -19.20 -2.63
CA GLU A 65 -0.68 -18.60 -2.38
C GLU A 65 -0.44 -17.40 -3.28
N SER A 66 0.00 -16.32 -2.68
CA SER A 66 0.29 -15.06 -3.34
C SER A 66 1.64 -14.54 -2.90
N LYS A 67 2.30 -13.78 -3.75
CA LYS A 67 3.64 -13.23 -3.47
C LYS A 67 3.57 -11.74 -3.16
N ILE A 68 4.47 -11.31 -2.28
CA ILE A 68 4.67 -9.89 -1.94
C ILE A 68 6.15 -9.55 -2.14
N ASP A 69 6.44 -8.53 -2.95
CA ASP A 69 7.77 -7.95 -3.02
C ASP A 69 7.95 -6.96 -1.85
N CYS A 70 8.88 -7.26 -0.96
CA CYS A 70 9.13 -6.51 0.27
C CYS A 70 10.27 -5.50 0.18
N LYS A 71 10.93 -5.31 -0.96
CA LYS A 71 12.08 -4.40 -1.10
C LYS A 71 11.71 -2.97 -0.72
N ASP A 72 10.66 -2.44 -1.32
CA ASP A 72 10.20 -1.07 -1.06
C ASP A 72 9.55 -0.95 0.32
N LEU A 73 8.83 -1.97 0.78
CA LEU A 73 8.24 -2.00 2.13
C LEU A 73 9.31 -1.91 3.21
N GLU A 74 10.40 -2.65 3.07
CA GLU A 74 11.53 -2.57 4.01
C GLU A 74 12.21 -1.20 3.96
N LYS A 75 12.49 -0.68 2.77
CA LYS A 75 13.11 0.63 2.56
C LYS A 75 12.29 1.76 3.17
N ASP A 76 10.97 1.69 3.07
CA ASP A 76 10.04 2.72 3.53
C ASP A 76 9.62 2.52 5.00
N GLY A 77 10.17 1.53 5.71
CA GLY A 77 9.84 1.23 7.09
C GLY A 77 8.39 0.76 7.29
N LYS A 78 7.86 -0.01 6.34
CA LYS A 78 6.49 -0.51 6.32
C LYS A 78 6.35 -1.97 6.78
N ILE A 79 7.42 -2.57 7.26
CA ILE A 79 7.38 -3.85 7.98
C ILE A 79 7.50 -3.53 9.45
N VAL A 80 6.45 -3.81 10.22
CA VAL A 80 6.35 -3.36 11.61
C VAL A 80 5.83 -4.45 12.53
N GLU A 81 6.12 -4.30 13.81
CA GLU A 81 5.53 -5.03 14.93
C GLU A 81 5.06 -4.00 15.96
N PHE A 82 3.86 -4.11 16.47
CA PHE A 82 3.38 -3.22 17.52
C PHE A 82 3.68 -3.82 18.90
N ASN A 83 4.24 -2.99 19.78
CA ASN A 83 4.45 -3.39 21.17
C ASN A 83 3.15 -3.27 22.00
N SER A 84 3.21 -3.67 23.27
CA SER A 84 2.06 -3.58 24.20
C SER A 84 1.51 -2.17 24.39
N SER A 85 2.29 -1.15 24.13
CA SER A 85 1.90 0.27 24.18
C SER A 85 1.37 0.79 22.83
N ASN A 86 1.18 -0.11 21.88
CA ASN A 86 0.73 0.20 20.51
C ASN A 86 1.67 1.14 19.73
N GLU A 87 2.96 1.06 20.05
CA GLU A 87 4.01 1.79 19.32
C GLU A 87 4.62 0.87 18.26
N PRO A 88 4.85 1.38 17.03
CA PRO A 88 5.43 0.60 15.96
C PRO A 88 6.94 0.41 16.18
N ASN A 89 7.39 -0.83 16.08
CA ASN A 89 8.78 -1.19 15.97
C ASN A 89 9.06 -1.59 14.50
N ILE A 90 9.97 -0.89 13.84
CA ILE A 90 10.31 -1.14 12.44
C ILE A 90 11.18 -2.38 12.36
N LEU A 91 10.76 -3.35 11.57
CA LEU A 91 11.45 -4.60 11.31
C LEU A 91 12.16 -4.57 9.96
N LYS A 92 13.18 -5.43 9.85
CA LYS A 92 13.81 -5.78 8.57
C LYS A 92 13.14 -7.01 7.97
N PHE A 93 13.31 -7.21 6.68
CA PHE A 93 12.81 -8.41 6.00
C PHE A 93 13.33 -9.70 6.65
N ASP A 94 14.60 -9.73 7.07
CA ASP A 94 15.23 -10.89 7.70
C ASP A 94 14.66 -11.23 9.09
N ASP A 95 13.89 -10.34 9.69
CA ASP A 95 13.19 -10.59 10.97
C ASP A 95 11.93 -11.46 10.78
N LEU A 96 11.43 -11.58 9.54
CA LEU A 96 10.29 -12.41 9.19
C LEU A 96 10.73 -13.85 8.94
N LYS A 97 9.91 -14.81 9.35
CA LYS A 97 10.17 -16.24 9.22
C LYS A 97 9.01 -16.99 8.60
N GLN A 98 9.30 -18.12 8.00
CA GLN A 98 8.27 -19.07 7.57
C GLN A 98 7.42 -19.47 8.77
N SER A 99 6.11 -19.60 8.56
CA SER A 99 5.07 -19.86 9.56
C SER A 99 4.73 -18.69 10.48
N ASP A 100 5.38 -17.52 10.34
CA ASP A 100 4.93 -16.32 11.03
C ASP A 100 3.54 -15.90 10.53
N ARG A 101 2.73 -15.42 11.46
CA ARG A 101 1.45 -14.79 11.14
C ARG A 101 1.63 -13.29 11.01
N ILE A 102 1.17 -12.76 9.91
CA ILE A 102 1.23 -11.35 9.58
C ILE A 102 -0.17 -10.82 9.23
N LYS A 103 -0.32 -9.52 9.37
CA LYS A 103 -1.47 -8.77 8.83
C LYS A 103 -0.96 -7.86 7.74
N ILE A 104 -1.53 -7.96 6.56
CA ILE A 104 -1.23 -7.08 5.45
C ILE A 104 -2.31 -6.03 5.30
N ASN A 105 -1.92 -4.79 5.06
CA ASN A 105 -2.81 -3.72 4.67
C ASN A 105 -2.73 -3.56 3.16
N ILE A 106 -3.81 -3.87 2.48
CA ILE A 106 -3.89 -3.92 1.02
C ILE A 106 -5.09 -3.11 0.52
N ASP A 107 -4.92 -2.44 -0.62
CA ASP A 107 -6.04 -1.82 -1.33
C ASP A 107 -6.97 -2.91 -1.89
N GLU A 108 -8.26 -2.82 -1.59
CA GLU A 108 -9.28 -3.76 -2.07
C GLU A 108 -9.20 -4.00 -3.59
N LYS A 109 -8.85 -3.00 -4.36
CA LYS A 109 -8.70 -3.12 -5.82
C LYS A 109 -7.57 -4.06 -6.24
N GLN A 110 -6.58 -4.26 -5.40
CA GLN A 110 -5.47 -5.20 -5.69
C GLN A 110 -5.92 -6.65 -5.63
N LEU A 111 -6.95 -6.96 -4.85
CA LEU A 111 -7.51 -8.30 -4.73
C LEU A 111 -8.29 -8.74 -5.96
N GLN A 112 -8.76 -7.79 -6.76
CA GLN A 112 -9.51 -8.04 -8.00
C GLN A 112 -8.61 -8.29 -9.20
N ASN A 113 -7.33 -7.95 -9.10
CA ASN A 113 -6.35 -8.13 -10.16
C ASN A 113 -5.63 -9.45 -9.94
N ASN A 114 -5.70 -10.36 -10.90
CA ASN A 114 -4.94 -11.63 -10.91
C ASN A 114 -3.44 -11.38 -11.14
N ASN A 115 -2.84 -10.52 -10.33
CA ASN A 115 -1.42 -10.26 -10.37
C ASN A 115 -0.68 -11.32 -9.56
N GLU A 116 0.44 -11.81 -10.07
CA GLU A 116 1.34 -12.72 -9.35
C GLU A 116 1.82 -12.11 -8.03
N PHE A 117 2.03 -10.80 -8.01
CA PHE A 117 2.47 -10.05 -6.84
C PHE A 117 1.35 -9.13 -6.34
N LEU A 118 1.06 -9.24 -5.04
CA LEU A 118 0.18 -8.30 -4.35
C LEU A 118 0.94 -7.04 -3.97
N LYS A 119 0.36 -5.88 -4.27
CA LYS A 119 0.88 -4.58 -3.82
C LYS A 119 0.30 -4.24 -2.46
N VAL A 120 1.09 -4.43 -1.43
CA VAL A 120 0.74 -4.24 -0.03
C VAL A 120 1.26 -2.89 0.45
N LYS A 121 0.51 -2.20 1.30
CA LYS A 121 0.90 -0.91 1.88
C LYS A 121 1.74 -1.06 3.14
N GLN A 122 1.49 -2.11 3.91
CA GLN A 122 2.18 -2.39 5.17
C GLN A 122 2.05 -3.85 5.54
N ILE A 123 3.08 -4.37 6.19
CA ILE A 123 3.08 -5.69 6.83
C ILE A 123 3.25 -5.49 8.33
N GLU A 124 2.36 -6.07 9.11
CA GLU A 124 2.42 -6.12 10.57
C GLU A 124 2.66 -7.57 11.01
N LEU A 125 3.73 -7.80 11.76
CA LEU A 125 4.01 -9.09 12.37
C LEU A 125 3.12 -9.26 13.61
N LEU A 126 2.27 -10.30 13.62
CA LEU A 126 1.34 -10.58 14.72
C LEU A 126 1.94 -11.57 15.71
N ASN A 127 2.38 -12.72 15.23
CA ASN A 127 2.94 -13.78 16.05
C ASN A 127 4.22 -14.33 15.40
N LYS A 128 5.27 -14.45 16.21
CA LYS A 128 6.50 -15.17 15.86
C LYS A 128 6.33 -16.64 16.23
N ASN A 129 6.46 -17.50 15.26
CA ASN A 129 6.54 -18.95 15.48
C ASN A 129 7.98 -19.44 15.48
#